data_e87af6ae0aa319b65bb13dc3e5532620
#
_entry.id   e87af6ae0aa319b65bb13dc3e5532620
#
_cell.length_a   1.000
_cell.length_b   1.000
_cell.length_c   1.000
_cell.angle_alpha   90.00
_cell.angle_beta   90.00
_cell.angle_gamma   90.00
#
_symmetry.space_group_name_H-M   'P 1'
#
loop_
_entity.id
_entity.type
_entity.pdbx_description
1 polymer ?
#
loop_
_entity_poly.entity_id
_entity_poly.type
_entity_poly.pdbx_seq_one_letter_code
_entity_poly.pdbx_strand_id
1 'polypeptide(L)'
;MASVSEPDELTLVIARHLEVDWQYVRRIEAWDTDQIAAIRAAGRRAGRLLGYKISTRQSEPNEENRVLVVVAVREPPSQEDHERMQERSRLLMDRAYSDLMPPPQDQE
;
A
#
# COMPACT_ATOMS: atom_id res chain seq x y z
N MET A 1 21.81 17.39 -13.89
CA MET A 1 21.40 16.87 -13.70
C MET A 1 20.40 16.73 -13.23
N ALA A 2 19.96 16.22 -13.29
CA ALA A 2 18.77 16.06 -12.88
C ALA A 2 18.54 16.44 -11.59
N SER A 3 17.51 16.88 -11.32
CA SER A 3 17.15 17.26 -10.18
C SER A 3 16.78 16.13 -9.40
N VAL A 4 17.59 15.67 -8.66
CA VAL A 4 17.28 14.62 -7.92
C VAL A 4 16.45 14.87 -6.79
N SER A 5 16.10 16.05 -6.51
CA SER A 5 15.28 16.32 -5.36
C SER A 5 13.81 16.18 -5.64
N GLU A 6 13.41 16.02 -6.88
CA GLU A 6 12.00 15.91 -7.17
C GLU A 6 11.56 14.47 -7.07
N PRO A 7 10.52 14.15 -6.31
CA PRO A 7 10.05 12.78 -6.23
C PRO A 7 9.46 12.35 -7.55
N ASP A 8 9.55 11.08 -7.84
CA ASP A 8 8.97 10.54 -9.05
C ASP A 8 7.46 10.45 -8.89
N GLU A 9 6.80 10.16 -9.98
CA GLU A 9 5.35 10.15 -9.99
C GLU A 9 4.78 9.08 -9.09
N LEU A 10 5.40 7.91 -9.05
CA LEU A 10 4.93 6.82 -8.19
C LEU A 10 5.00 7.24 -6.72
N THR A 11 6.09 7.89 -6.33
CA THR A 11 6.23 8.36 -4.95
C THR A 11 5.11 9.35 -4.61
N LEU A 12 4.78 10.24 -5.54
CA LEU A 12 3.74 11.22 -5.29
C LEU A 12 2.36 10.57 -5.20
N VAL A 13 2.09 9.58 -6.02
CA VAL A 13 0.82 8.87 -5.95
C VAL A 13 0.69 8.16 -4.62
N ILE A 14 1.73 7.49 -4.18
CA ILE A 14 1.70 6.78 -2.91
C ILE A 14 1.55 7.78 -1.77
N ALA A 15 2.27 8.91 -1.83
CA ALA A 15 2.17 9.91 -0.78
C ALA A 15 0.74 10.41 -0.63
N ARG A 16 0.06 10.63 -1.76
CA ARG A 16 -1.31 11.08 -1.70
C ARG A 16 -2.21 10.05 -1.04
N HIS A 17 -2.02 8.78 -1.35
CA HIS A 17 -2.81 7.73 -0.70
C HIS A 17 -2.51 7.65 0.79
N LEU A 18 -1.26 7.84 1.18
CA LEU A 18 -0.93 7.82 2.60
C LEU A 18 -1.58 8.97 3.34
N GLU A 19 -1.67 10.13 2.69
CA GLU A 19 -2.32 11.28 3.33
C GLU A 19 -3.81 11.09 3.51
N VAL A 20 -4.45 10.47 2.55
CA VAL A 20 -5.91 10.36 2.54
C VAL A 20 -6.37 9.07 3.23
N ASP A 21 -5.73 7.96 2.91
CA ASP A 21 -6.19 6.65 3.34
C ASP A 21 -5.26 5.96 4.33
N TRP A 22 -4.12 6.54 4.63
CA TRP A 22 -3.11 6.02 5.54
C TRP A 22 -2.45 4.76 5.02
N GLN A 23 -2.77 4.37 3.79
CA GLN A 23 -2.11 3.23 3.17
C GLN A 23 -2.32 3.24 1.66
N TYR A 24 -1.46 2.49 0.99
CA TYR A 24 -1.53 2.28 -0.44
C TYR A 24 -1.39 0.78 -0.66
N VAL A 25 -2.31 0.20 -1.43
CA VAL A 25 -2.34 -1.23 -1.67
C VAL A 25 -2.40 -1.46 -3.17
N ARG A 26 -1.59 -2.39 -3.67
CA ARG A 26 -1.61 -2.69 -5.09
C ARG A 26 -1.41 -4.18 -5.33
N ARG A 27 -2.15 -4.70 -6.33
CA ARG A 27 -2.02 -6.08 -6.76
C ARG A 27 -0.96 -6.13 -7.85
N ILE A 28 0.02 -7.02 -7.72
CA ILE A 28 1.12 -7.13 -8.66
C ILE A 28 1.33 -8.60 -8.95
N GLU A 29 1.70 -8.91 -10.18
CA GLU A 29 2.08 -10.27 -10.53
C GLU A 29 3.24 -10.69 -9.64
N ALA A 30 3.17 -11.90 -9.10
CA ALA A 30 4.19 -12.34 -8.15
C ALA A 30 5.57 -12.42 -8.80
N TRP A 31 5.63 -12.66 -10.11
CA TRP A 31 6.91 -12.75 -10.79
C TRP A 31 7.55 -11.38 -11.05
N ASP A 32 6.78 -10.31 -10.93
CA ASP A 32 7.29 -8.98 -11.26
C ASP A 32 7.98 -8.37 -10.05
N THR A 33 9.10 -8.95 -9.69
CA THR A 33 9.81 -8.53 -8.48
C THR A 33 10.36 -7.13 -8.60
N ASP A 34 10.64 -6.67 -9.81
CA ASP A 34 11.14 -5.31 -9.99
C ASP A 34 10.07 -4.29 -9.64
N GLN A 35 8.85 -4.53 -10.05
CA GLN A 35 7.77 -3.61 -9.72
C GLN A 35 7.43 -3.65 -8.25
N ILE A 36 7.45 -4.84 -7.65
CA ILE A 36 7.22 -4.96 -6.21
C ILE A 36 8.27 -4.15 -5.45
N ALA A 37 9.53 -4.29 -5.83
CA ALA A 37 10.61 -3.56 -5.17
C ALA A 37 10.45 -2.05 -5.39
N ALA A 38 10.05 -1.65 -6.59
CA ALA A 38 9.87 -0.23 -6.90
C ALA A 38 8.78 0.39 -6.05
N ILE A 39 7.66 -0.32 -5.85
CA ILE A 39 6.58 0.19 -5.04
C ILE A 39 7.00 0.31 -3.58
N ARG A 40 7.71 -0.69 -3.07
CA ARG A 40 8.16 -0.64 -1.68
C ARG A 40 9.16 0.50 -1.46
N ALA A 41 10.06 0.70 -2.41
CA ALA A 41 11.02 1.79 -2.30
C ALA A 41 10.34 3.15 -2.40
N ALA A 42 9.39 3.28 -3.32
CA ALA A 42 8.63 4.52 -3.45
C ALA A 42 7.80 4.80 -2.20
N GLY A 43 7.30 3.74 -1.57
CA GLY A 43 6.57 3.88 -0.31
C GLY A 43 7.45 4.46 0.78
N ARG A 44 8.68 3.97 0.89
CA ARG A 44 9.60 4.51 1.88
C ARG A 44 9.94 5.97 1.60
N ARG A 45 10.11 6.31 0.31
CA ARG A 45 10.37 7.71 -0.05
C ARG A 45 9.18 8.59 0.27
N ALA A 46 7.97 8.11 0.02
CA ALA A 46 6.76 8.86 0.33
C ALA A 46 6.63 9.08 1.83
N GLY A 47 6.95 8.08 2.62
CA GLY A 47 6.93 8.22 4.06
C GLY A 47 7.88 9.31 4.53
N ARG A 48 9.09 9.32 3.98
CA ARG A 48 10.05 10.36 4.35
C ARG A 48 9.57 11.73 3.92
N LEU A 49 8.96 11.81 2.74
CA LEU A 49 8.45 13.07 2.23
C LEU A 49 7.38 13.65 3.17
N LEU A 50 6.55 12.81 3.73
CA LEU A 50 5.46 13.26 4.59
C LEU A 50 5.84 13.30 6.06
N GLY A 51 6.98 12.76 6.42
CA GLY A 51 7.38 12.68 7.82
C GLY A 51 6.66 11.59 8.57
N TYR A 52 6.16 10.57 7.88
CA TYR A 52 5.46 9.46 8.50
C TYR A 52 6.38 8.26 8.64
N LYS A 53 6.16 7.48 9.67
CA LYS A 53 6.79 6.18 9.77
C LYS A 53 5.91 5.19 9.05
N ILE A 54 6.48 4.45 8.11
CA ILE A 54 5.68 3.55 7.32
C ILE A 54 6.25 2.13 7.38
N SER A 55 5.41 1.18 7.01
CA SER A 55 5.86 -0.19 6.82
C SER A 55 5.44 -0.63 5.43
N THR A 56 6.18 -1.56 4.86
CA THR A 56 5.81 -2.16 3.59
C THR A 56 5.71 -3.67 3.78
N ARG A 57 4.71 -4.27 3.16
CA ARG A 57 4.49 -5.69 3.29
C ARG A 57 3.99 -6.25 1.98
N GLN A 58 4.08 -7.56 1.87
CA GLN A 58 3.68 -8.26 0.69
C GLN A 58 2.99 -9.54 1.11
N SER A 59 1.86 -9.82 0.52
CA SER A 59 1.09 -11.02 0.85
C SER A 59 1.66 -12.24 0.13
N GLU A 60 1.14 -13.40 0.47
CA GLU A 60 1.43 -14.61 -0.28
C GLU A 60 0.74 -14.55 -1.63
N PRO A 61 1.28 -15.20 -2.65
CA PRO A 61 0.59 -15.23 -3.92
C PRO A 61 -0.75 -15.96 -3.85
N ASN A 62 -1.70 -15.46 -4.60
CA ASN A 62 -3.02 -16.12 -4.67
C ASN A 62 -3.03 -17.13 -5.80
N GLU A 63 -4.20 -17.63 -6.13
CA GLU A 63 -4.33 -18.64 -7.19
C GLU A 63 -3.94 -18.12 -8.55
N GLU A 64 -4.00 -16.81 -8.75
CA GLU A 64 -3.61 -16.21 -9.99
C GLU A 64 -2.17 -15.77 -9.99
N ASN A 65 -1.44 -16.15 -8.96
CA ASN A 65 -0.03 -15.80 -8.81
C ASN A 65 0.17 -14.29 -8.71
N ARG A 66 -0.70 -13.63 -7.96
CA ARG A 66 -0.60 -12.21 -7.68
C ARG A 66 -0.44 -11.98 -6.19
N VAL A 67 0.26 -10.91 -5.85
CA VAL A 67 0.46 -10.56 -4.45
C VAL A 67 -0.10 -9.17 -4.20
N LEU A 68 -0.43 -8.88 -2.95
CA LEU A 68 -0.74 -7.53 -2.53
C LEU A 68 0.51 -6.92 -1.94
N VAL A 69 0.86 -5.74 -2.43
CA VAL A 69 1.96 -4.96 -1.86
C VAL A 69 1.31 -3.82 -1.10
N VAL A 70 1.63 -3.70 0.16
CA VAL A 70 0.98 -2.73 1.05
C VAL A 70 2.03 -1.78 1.61
N VAL A 71 1.76 -0.49 1.50
CA VAL A 71 2.55 0.55 2.15
C VAL A 71 1.61 1.21 3.14
N ALA A 72 1.93 1.19 4.41
CA ALA A 72 1.00 1.67 5.43
C ALA A 72 1.71 2.56 6.44
N VAL A 73 0.98 3.54 6.95
CA VAL A 73 1.48 4.42 8.01
C VAL A 73 1.44 3.65 9.32
N ARG A 74 2.57 3.62 10.02
CA ARG A 74 2.67 2.87 11.26
C ARG A 74 2.22 3.63 12.48
N GLU A 75 2.52 4.90 12.54
CA GLU A 75 2.25 5.69 13.74
C GLU A 75 1.57 6.99 13.34
N PRO A 76 0.27 7.05 13.46
CA PRO A 76 -0.45 8.28 13.15
C PRO A 76 -0.18 9.33 14.22
N PRO A 77 -0.42 10.59 13.90
CA PRO A 77 -0.06 11.67 14.81
C PRO A 77 -0.92 11.77 16.07
N SER A 78 -2.11 11.21 16.08
CA SER A 78 -2.97 11.32 17.26
C SER A 78 -3.72 10.02 17.47
N GLN A 79 -4.27 9.88 18.65
CA GLN A 79 -5.04 8.70 19.01
C GLN A 79 -6.30 8.59 18.14
N GLU A 80 -6.96 9.70 17.92
CA GLU A 80 -8.16 9.70 17.11
C GLU A 80 -7.84 9.31 15.68
N ASP A 81 -6.74 9.84 15.18
CA ASP A 81 -6.30 9.47 13.82
C ASP A 81 -5.91 8.01 13.76
N HIS A 82 -5.35 7.49 14.85
CA HIS A 82 -4.97 6.08 14.91
C HIS A 82 -6.20 5.19 14.76
N GLU A 83 -7.27 5.52 15.45
CA GLU A 83 -8.49 4.73 15.37
C GLU A 83 -9.10 4.81 13.99
N ARG A 84 -9.10 6.00 13.41
CA ARG A 84 -9.63 6.21 12.07
C ARG A 84 -8.81 5.44 11.05
N MET A 85 -7.49 5.46 11.23
CA MET A 85 -6.60 4.74 10.35
C MET A 85 -6.85 3.23 10.41
N GLN A 86 -7.04 2.70 11.61
CA GLN A 86 -7.26 1.27 11.73
C GLN A 86 -8.54 0.83 11.06
N GLU A 87 -9.59 1.61 11.22
CA GLU A 87 -10.85 1.27 10.59
C GLU A 87 -10.75 1.33 9.07
N ARG A 88 -10.12 2.39 8.57
CA ARG A 88 -9.97 2.53 7.14
C ARG A 88 -9.08 1.45 6.55
N SER A 89 -8.01 1.11 7.24
CA SER A 89 -7.13 0.06 6.77
C SER A 89 -7.86 -1.27 6.67
N ARG A 90 -8.69 -1.57 7.66
CA ARG A 90 -9.43 -2.83 7.61
C ARG A 90 -10.37 -2.87 6.41
N LEU A 91 -11.06 -1.77 6.15
CA LEU A 91 -11.99 -1.73 5.03
C LEU A 91 -11.27 -1.84 3.70
N LEU A 92 -10.13 -1.17 3.58
CA LEU A 92 -9.38 -1.22 2.33
C LEU A 92 -8.76 -2.59 2.11
N MET A 93 -8.27 -3.22 3.16
CA MET A 93 -7.71 -4.55 3.03
C MET A 93 -8.77 -5.57 2.69
N ASP A 94 -9.94 -5.46 3.29
CA ASP A 94 -11.03 -6.36 2.95
C ASP A 94 -11.38 -6.25 1.49
N ARG A 95 -11.44 -5.03 0.98
CA ARG A 95 -11.75 -4.83 -0.41
C ARG A 95 -10.66 -5.40 -1.31
N ALA A 96 -9.41 -5.17 -0.95
CA ALA A 96 -8.30 -5.66 -1.76
C ALA A 96 -8.24 -7.17 -1.78
N TYR A 97 -8.51 -7.81 -0.65
CA TYR A 97 -8.52 -9.25 -0.61
C TYR A 97 -9.70 -9.81 -1.39
N SER A 98 -10.83 -9.12 -1.38
CA SER A 98 -11.96 -9.55 -2.20
C SER A 98 -11.61 -9.53 -3.68
N ASP A 99 -10.80 -8.59 -4.09
CA ASP A 99 -10.38 -8.52 -5.48
C ASP A 99 -9.34 -9.58 -5.82
N LEU A 100 -8.53 -9.99 -4.85
CA LEU A 100 -7.51 -10.99 -5.12
C LEU A 100 -8.07 -12.39 -5.08
N MET A 101 -9.05 -12.63 -4.25
CA MET A 101 -9.56 -13.97 -4.06
C MET A 101 -10.82 -14.16 -4.84
N PRO A 102 -11.06 -15.35 -5.35
CA PRO A 102 -12.32 -15.57 -6.06
C PRO A 102 -13.47 -15.44 -5.07
N PRO A 103 -14.62 -15.00 -5.54
CA PRO A 103 -15.77 -14.91 -4.66
C PRO A 103 -16.16 -16.29 -4.16
N PRO A 104 -16.81 -16.34 -3.05
CA PRO A 104 -17.25 -17.63 -2.52
C PRO A 104 -18.19 -18.28 -3.50
N GLN A 105 -18.01 -19.57 -3.67
CA GLN A 105 -18.75 -20.18 -4.68
C GLN A 105 -20.01 -20.69 -4.21
N ASP A 106 -20.19 -20.84 -3.01
CA ASP A 106 -21.30 -21.45 -2.57
C ASP A 106 -22.32 -20.64 -2.29
N GLN A 107 -22.26 -19.62 -2.61
CA GLN A 107 -23.21 -18.81 -2.36
C GLN A 107 -24.36 -19.20 -2.83
N GLU A 108 -24.44 -19.88 -3.42
CA GLU A 108 -25.58 -20.21 -3.79
C GLU A 108 -26.05 -20.83 -3.36
#